data_4cfb69eb9664e2543989245b56404168
#
_entry.id   4cfb69eb9664e2543989245b56404168
#
_cell.length_a   1.000
_cell.length_b   1.000
_cell.length_c   1.000
_cell.angle_alpha   90.00
_cell.angle_beta   90.00
_cell.angle_gamma   90.00
#
_symmetry.space_group_name_H-M   'P 1'
#
loop_
_entity.id
_entity.type
_entity.pdbx_description
1 polymer ?
#
loop_
_entity_poly.entity_id
_entity_poly.type
_entity_poly.pdbx_seq_one_letter_code
_entity_poly.pdbx_strand_id
1 'polypeptide(L)'
;MLRLGWFSTGRGWGSRGLLSVVADAIQRGELDAEIAFVFCNREPGEHSGSDEYMTLVQSYDIPLVTHSSQRFRKEQGAPNLASVREAYDREVMALLAELTTDLNVLAGYGLIFGAEMAQKHVSLNLHPATPDGPIGTWQQVIWELIENRASESGTIIHIATEDLDRGPPASYVSFPIHGQGFDDLWAAVAGKDIDALKEKHGEELPLLQYIRAEGLRRERPLLLETLKVFASGRLSIADRLVVDSDGTPTSPICLNDEVERTLAQAGGSD
;
A
#
# COMPACT_ATOMS: atom_id res chain seq x y z
N MET A 1 -22.62 -1.32 -2.64
CA MET A 1 -21.48 -1.48 -3.58
C MET A 1 -20.49 -0.32 -3.35
N LEU A 2 -19.28 -0.61 -2.95
CA LEU A 2 -18.21 0.37 -2.64
C LEU A 2 -17.55 0.88 -3.93
N ARG A 3 -17.48 2.19 -4.13
CA ARG A 3 -16.83 2.80 -5.30
C ARG A 3 -15.39 3.19 -4.99
N LEU A 4 -14.43 2.54 -5.62
CA LEU A 4 -13.00 2.71 -5.37
C LEU A 4 -12.34 3.59 -6.43
N GLY A 5 -11.55 4.57 -6.00
CA GLY A 5 -10.52 5.19 -6.80
C GLY A 5 -9.19 4.47 -6.57
N TRP A 6 -8.37 4.35 -7.58
CA TRP A 6 -7.13 3.58 -7.50
C TRP A 6 -5.95 4.39 -7.99
N PHE A 7 -4.96 4.62 -7.14
CA PHE A 7 -3.77 5.42 -7.47
C PHE A 7 -2.53 4.53 -7.49
N SER A 8 -1.77 4.59 -8.56
CA SER A 8 -0.54 3.81 -8.71
C SER A 8 0.51 4.53 -9.57
N THR A 9 1.78 4.21 -9.32
CA THR A 9 2.86 4.49 -10.29
C THR A 9 3.03 3.34 -11.30
N GLY A 10 2.56 2.15 -10.96
CA GLY A 10 2.53 0.98 -11.83
C GLY A 10 3.90 0.40 -12.19
N ARG A 11 4.99 0.74 -11.49
CA ARG A 11 6.35 0.37 -11.91
C ARG A 11 6.71 -1.09 -11.67
N GLY A 12 6.13 -1.71 -10.67
CA GLY A 12 6.56 -3.02 -10.20
C GLY A 12 5.45 -4.08 -10.23
N TRP A 13 5.86 -5.32 -10.05
CA TRP A 13 4.94 -6.46 -9.94
C TRP A 13 3.99 -6.34 -8.73
N GLY A 14 4.41 -5.66 -7.66
CA GLY A 14 3.57 -5.41 -6.48
C GLY A 14 2.30 -4.62 -6.82
N SER A 15 2.43 -3.51 -7.56
CA SER A 15 1.28 -2.70 -8.00
C SER A 15 0.30 -3.49 -8.86
N ARG A 16 0.81 -4.31 -9.79
CA ARG A 16 -0.02 -5.20 -10.62
C ARG A 16 -0.77 -6.23 -9.76
N GLY A 17 -0.06 -6.86 -8.82
CA GLY A 17 -0.67 -7.86 -7.94
C GLY A 17 -1.74 -7.30 -6.99
N LEU A 18 -1.56 -6.07 -6.48
CA LEU A 18 -2.57 -5.40 -5.67
C LEU A 18 -3.83 -5.09 -6.48
N LEU A 19 -3.67 -4.60 -7.73
CA LEU A 19 -4.82 -4.37 -8.61
C LEU A 19 -5.54 -5.67 -8.95
N SER A 20 -4.78 -6.69 -9.39
CA SER A 20 -5.36 -7.96 -9.83
C SER A 20 -6.16 -8.64 -8.72
N VAL A 21 -5.62 -8.72 -7.49
CA VAL A 21 -6.34 -9.41 -6.39
C VAL A 21 -7.70 -8.77 -6.10
N VAL A 22 -7.80 -7.44 -6.21
CA VAL A 22 -9.05 -6.72 -5.97
C VAL A 22 -9.98 -6.82 -7.18
N ALA A 23 -9.48 -6.59 -8.40
CA ALA A 23 -10.29 -6.67 -9.63
C ALA A 23 -10.85 -8.08 -9.84
N ASP A 24 -10.05 -9.13 -9.63
CA ASP A 24 -10.48 -10.52 -9.71
C ASP A 24 -11.55 -10.85 -8.66
N ALA A 25 -11.40 -10.36 -7.42
CA ALA A 25 -12.39 -10.56 -6.37
C ALA A 25 -13.73 -9.88 -6.69
N ILE A 26 -13.69 -8.69 -7.30
CA ILE A 26 -14.88 -7.99 -7.79
C ILE A 26 -15.55 -8.83 -8.91
N GLN A 27 -14.79 -9.29 -9.91
CA GLN A 27 -15.32 -10.10 -11.01
C GLN A 27 -15.93 -11.42 -10.55
N ARG A 28 -15.39 -12.03 -9.48
CA ARG A 28 -15.95 -13.26 -8.88
C ARG A 28 -17.12 -13.00 -7.92
N GLY A 29 -17.48 -11.74 -7.67
CA GLY A 29 -18.52 -11.37 -6.70
C GLY A 29 -18.14 -11.60 -5.24
N GLU A 30 -16.86 -11.72 -4.93
CA GLU A 30 -16.31 -11.90 -3.58
C GLU A 30 -16.15 -10.57 -2.84
N LEU A 31 -16.12 -9.46 -3.58
CA LEU A 31 -16.06 -8.10 -3.06
C LEU A 31 -17.15 -7.25 -3.72
N ASP A 32 -18.10 -6.74 -2.92
CA ASP A 32 -19.16 -5.82 -3.38
C ASP A 32 -18.61 -4.41 -3.60
N ALA A 33 -17.84 -4.24 -4.66
CA ALA A 33 -17.21 -2.99 -5.03
C ALA A 33 -17.10 -2.83 -6.55
N GLU A 34 -16.76 -1.63 -6.98
CA GLU A 34 -16.28 -1.34 -8.35
C GLU A 34 -15.02 -0.46 -8.26
N ILE A 35 -14.09 -0.62 -9.20
CA ILE A 35 -12.99 0.33 -9.39
C ILE A 35 -13.46 1.35 -10.41
N ALA A 36 -13.85 2.54 -9.94
CA ALA A 36 -14.41 3.61 -10.78
C ALA A 36 -13.38 4.20 -11.73
N PHE A 37 -12.12 4.24 -11.32
CA PHE A 37 -10.98 4.64 -12.14
C PHE A 37 -9.66 4.14 -11.57
N VAL A 38 -8.66 4.04 -12.43
CA VAL A 38 -7.25 3.97 -12.07
C VAL A 38 -6.57 5.25 -12.50
N PHE A 39 -5.89 5.92 -11.58
CA PHE A 39 -4.99 7.02 -11.87
C PHE A 39 -3.53 6.53 -11.85
N CYS A 40 -2.80 6.77 -12.93
CA CYS A 40 -1.36 6.49 -13.02
C CYS A 40 -0.56 7.79 -13.19
N ASN A 41 0.43 8.02 -12.30
CA ASN A 41 1.30 9.21 -12.38
C ASN A 41 2.46 9.04 -13.38
N ARG A 42 2.26 8.17 -14.36
CA ARG A 42 3.12 7.99 -15.54
C ARG A 42 2.24 8.00 -16.78
N GLU A 43 2.87 8.32 -17.92
CA GLU A 43 2.24 8.19 -19.22
C GLU A 43 2.86 7.08 -20.05
N PRO A 44 2.14 6.59 -21.07
CA PRO A 44 2.65 5.54 -21.96
C PRO A 44 4.04 5.88 -22.51
N GLY A 45 4.94 4.91 -22.49
CA GLY A 45 6.32 5.03 -22.96
C GLY A 45 7.32 5.60 -21.95
N GLU A 46 6.89 6.03 -20.77
CA GLU A 46 7.82 6.56 -19.74
C GLU A 46 8.56 5.46 -18.96
N HIS A 47 7.93 4.30 -18.80
CA HIS A 47 8.53 3.17 -18.06
C HIS A 47 7.80 1.87 -18.42
N SER A 48 8.56 0.83 -18.83
CA SER A 48 7.99 -0.44 -19.28
C SER A 48 7.04 -1.09 -18.27
N GLY A 49 7.40 -1.09 -16.97
CA GLY A 49 6.51 -1.62 -15.91
C GLY A 49 5.20 -0.84 -15.79
N SER A 50 5.21 0.48 -16.00
CA SER A 50 3.99 1.29 -16.00
C SER A 50 3.15 1.03 -17.26
N ASP A 51 3.79 0.77 -18.40
CA ASP A 51 3.09 0.39 -19.65
C ASP A 51 2.39 -0.98 -19.49
N GLU A 52 3.07 -1.96 -18.88
CA GLU A 52 2.47 -3.25 -18.53
C GLU A 52 1.31 -3.08 -17.55
N TYR A 53 1.44 -2.19 -16.58
CA TYR A 53 0.38 -1.88 -15.63
C TYR A 53 -0.84 -1.24 -16.31
N MET A 54 -0.64 -0.27 -17.20
CA MET A 54 -1.72 0.36 -17.96
C MET A 54 -2.44 -0.65 -18.86
N THR A 55 -1.69 -1.57 -19.48
CA THR A 55 -2.26 -2.69 -20.25
C THR A 55 -3.13 -3.61 -19.38
N LEU A 56 -2.67 -3.90 -18.16
CA LEU A 56 -3.44 -4.68 -17.19
C LEU A 56 -4.75 -3.95 -16.79
N VAL A 57 -4.69 -2.65 -16.51
CA VAL A 57 -5.89 -1.84 -16.20
C VAL A 57 -6.91 -1.93 -17.33
N GLN A 58 -6.46 -1.78 -18.57
CA GLN A 58 -7.31 -1.87 -19.77
C GLN A 58 -7.92 -3.27 -19.94
N SER A 59 -7.20 -4.33 -19.57
CA SER A 59 -7.72 -5.70 -19.65
C SER A 59 -8.88 -6.00 -18.69
N TYR A 60 -9.02 -5.18 -17.64
CA TYR A 60 -10.16 -5.23 -16.72
C TYR A 60 -11.30 -4.27 -17.10
N ASP A 61 -11.20 -3.57 -18.24
CA ASP A 61 -12.15 -2.53 -18.69
C ASP A 61 -12.32 -1.39 -17.68
N ILE A 62 -11.28 -1.10 -16.86
CA ILE A 62 -11.32 -0.03 -15.87
C ILE A 62 -10.89 1.29 -16.54
N PRO A 63 -11.63 2.41 -16.32
CA PRO A 63 -11.22 3.72 -16.78
C PRO A 63 -9.82 4.10 -16.29
N LEU A 64 -8.91 4.46 -17.21
CA LEU A 64 -7.54 4.84 -16.91
C LEU A 64 -7.35 6.34 -17.15
N VAL A 65 -6.89 7.05 -16.12
CA VAL A 65 -6.47 8.45 -16.18
C VAL A 65 -4.97 8.52 -15.95
N THR A 66 -4.25 9.23 -16.80
CA THR A 66 -2.80 9.38 -16.68
C THR A 66 -2.40 10.85 -16.61
N HIS A 67 -1.42 11.16 -15.76
CA HIS A 67 -0.79 12.48 -15.73
C HIS A 67 0.63 12.37 -15.18
N SER A 68 1.63 12.58 -16.04
CA SER A 68 3.03 12.35 -15.66
C SER A 68 3.54 13.36 -14.65
N SER A 69 3.82 12.90 -13.43
CA SER A 69 4.46 13.72 -12.40
C SER A 69 5.90 14.12 -12.77
N GLN A 70 6.59 13.31 -13.58
CA GLN A 70 7.94 13.64 -14.04
C GLN A 70 7.92 14.71 -15.12
N ARG A 71 7.00 14.61 -16.09
CA ARG A 71 6.83 15.62 -17.15
C ARG A 71 6.39 16.94 -16.52
N PHE A 72 5.35 16.92 -15.69
CA PHE A 72 4.89 18.11 -14.96
C PHE A 72 6.02 18.83 -14.23
N ARG A 73 6.80 18.11 -13.43
CA ARG A 73 7.95 18.67 -12.72
C ARG A 73 8.94 19.35 -13.67
N LYS A 74 9.25 18.72 -14.82
CA LYS A 74 10.18 19.28 -15.82
C LYS A 74 9.62 20.55 -16.47
N GLU A 75 8.35 20.55 -16.82
CA GLU A 75 7.66 21.71 -17.42
C GLU A 75 7.61 22.90 -16.47
N GLN A 76 7.46 22.63 -15.16
CA GLN A 76 7.54 23.65 -14.11
C GLN A 76 8.98 24.11 -13.79
N GLY A 77 10.01 23.51 -14.41
CA GLY A 77 11.41 23.79 -14.08
C GLY A 77 11.80 23.48 -12.63
N ALA A 78 11.03 22.60 -11.96
CA ALA A 78 11.18 22.37 -10.54
C ALA A 78 12.32 21.37 -10.23
N PRO A 79 13.12 21.59 -9.17
CA PRO A 79 14.22 20.71 -8.80
C PRO A 79 13.74 19.32 -8.37
N ASN A 80 12.60 19.24 -7.71
CA ASN A 80 11.94 18.00 -7.27
C ASN A 80 10.42 18.18 -7.28
N LEU A 81 9.67 17.08 -7.17
CA LEU A 81 8.22 17.15 -7.20
C LEU A 81 7.65 17.78 -5.92
N ALA A 82 8.32 17.64 -4.79
CA ALA A 82 7.84 18.21 -3.52
C ALA A 82 7.65 19.74 -3.60
N SER A 83 8.51 20.44 -4.34
CA SER A 83 8.42 21.91 -4.53
C SER A 83 7.22 22.37 -5.37
N VAL A 84 6.58 21.47 -6.12
CA VAL A 84 5.41 21.75 -6.98
C VAL A 84 4.25 20.80 -6.70
N ARG A 85 4.27 20.12 -5.56
CA ARG A 85 3.30 19.11 -5.18
C ARG A 85 1.87 19.58 -5.25
N GLU A 86 1.55 20.68 -4.59
CA GLU A 86 0.20 21.22 -4.54
C GLU A 86 -0.33 21.63 -5.93
N ALA A 87 0.54 22.11 -6.80
CA ALA A 87 0.17 22.44 -8.17
C ALA A 87 -0.13 21.18 -8.99
N TYR A 88 0.70 20.14 -8.85
CA TYR A 88 0.49 18.85 -9.49
C TYR A 88 -0.83 18.20 -9.00
N ASP A 89 -1.04 18.15 -7.70
CA ASP A 89 -2.23 17.57 -7.11
C ASP A 89 -3.52 18.27 -7.54
N ARG A 90 -3.49 19.61 -7.72
CA ARG A 90 -4.63 20.36 -8.27
C ARG A 90 -4.98 19.97 -9.70
N GLU A 91 -3.96 19.74 -10.56
CA GLU A 91 -4.23 19.23 -11.91
C GLU A 91 -4.80 17.81 -11.87
N VAL A 92 -4.28 16.93 -11.01
CA VAL A 92 -4.82 15.59 -10.83
C VAL A 92 -6.28 15.65 -10.35
N MET A 93 -6.56 16.48 -9.33
CA MET A 93 -7.94 16.66 -8.84
C MET A 93 -8.89 17.22 -9.91
N ALA A 94 -8.41 18.09 -10.79
CA ALA A 94 -9.21 18.60 -11.92
C ALA A 94 -9.52 17.50 -12.94
N LEU A 95 -8.56 16.62 -13.24
CA LEU A 95 -8.77 15.47 -14.13
C LEU A 95 -9.76 14.44 -13.55
N LEU A 96 -9.83 14.34 -12.25
CA LEU A 96 -10.70 13.38 -11.53
C LEU A 96 -12.04 13.98 -11.09
N ALA A 97 -12.33 15.25 -11.42
CA ALA A 97 -13.45 16.00 -10.84
C ALA A 97 -14.84 15.35 -11.05
N GLU A 98 -15.04 14.67 -12.19
CA GLU A 98 -16.28 13.98 -12.53
C GLU A 98 -16.33 12.51 -12.04
N LEU A 99 -15.23 12.00 -11.48
CA LEU A 99 -15.08 10.62 -11.05
C LEU A 99 -15.26 10.52 -9.54
N THR A 100 -16.49 10.26 -9.11
CA THR A 100 -16.84 10.14 -7.68
C THR A 100 -16.45 8.77 -7.13
N THR A 101 -15.94 8.75 -5.92
CA THR A 101 -15.56 7.52 -5.18
C THR A 101 -15.93 7.65 -3.71
N ASP A 102 -16.20 6.52 -3.07
CA ASP A 102 -16.40 6.46 -1.61
C ASP A 102 -15.06 6.39 -0.88
N LEU A 103 -14.07 5.73 -1.51
CA LEU A 103 -12.77 5.47 -0.93
C LEU A 103 -11.72 5.32 -2.03
N ASN A 104 -10.50 5.74 -1.75
CA ASN A 104 -9.40 5.53 -2.69
C ASN A 104 -8.34 4.59 -2.09
N VAL A 105 -7.54 3.97 -2.96
CA VAL A 105 -6.43 3.07 -2.58
C VAL A 105 -5.14 3.56 -3.23
N LEU A 106 -4.10 3.78 -2.43
CA LEU A 106 -2.75 4.09 -2.89
C LEU A 106 -1.96 2.78 -3.04
N ALA A 107 -2.07 2.14 -4.18
CA ALA A 107 -1.45 0.84 -4.46
C ALA A 107 -0.13 0.97 -5.22
N GLY A 108 0.95 1.20 -4.49
CA GLY A 108 2.25 1.51 -5.08
C GLY A 108 2.28 2.89 -5.76
N TYR A 109 1.56 3.84 -5.22
CA TYR A 109 1.62 5.25 -5.60
C TYR A 109 2.84 5.88 -4.94
N GLY A 110 3.93 5.99 -5.66
CA GLY A 110 5.21 6.46 -5.14
C GLY A 110 5.29 7.97 -4.84
N LEU A 111 4.15 8.61 -4.55
CA LEU A 111 4.05 10.02 -4.20
C LEU A 111 3.28 10.19 -2.89
N ILE A 112 3.56 11.27 -2.17
CA ILE A 112 2.80 11.70 -1.00
C ILE A 112 1.74 12.69 -1.48
N PHE A 113 0.51 12.61 -1.03
CA PHE A 113 -0.51 13.61 -1.29
C PHE A 113 -0.19 14.93 -0.58
N GLY A 114 -0.43 16.06 -1.24
CA GLY A 114 -0.49 17.35 -0.57
C GLY A 114 -1.75 17.47 0.29
N ALA A 115 -1.78 18.48 1.16
CA ALA A 115 -2.85 18.64 2.15
C ALA A 115 -4.26 18.73 1.52
N GLU A 116 -4.41 19.52 0.43
CA GLU A 116 -5.70 19.67 -0.25
C GLU A 116 -6.19 18.34 -0.84
N MET A 117 -5.30 17.60 -1.52
CA MET A 117 -5.64 16.31 -2.10
C MET A 117 -5.95 15.24 -1.04
N ALA A 118 -5.18 15.18 0.04
CA ALA A 118 -5.42 14.26 1.15
C ALA A 118 -6.75 14.53 1.87
N GLN A 119 -7.20 15.80 1.90
CA GLN A 119 -8.50 16.17 2.46
C GLN A 119 -9.67 15.78 1.54
N LYS A 120 -9.52 15.98 0.24
CA LYS A 120 -10.58 15.76 -0.75
C LYS A 120 -10.71 14.29 -1.16
N HIS A 121 -9.60 13.58 -1.27
CA HIS A 121 -9.54 12.19 -1.70
C HIS A 121 -9.12 11.29 -0.53
N VAL A 122 -10.08 10.92 0.31
CA VAL A 122 -9.84 9.98 1.40
C VAL A 122 -9.29 8.68 0.84
N SER A 123 -8.09 8.32 1.24
CA SER A 123 -7.34 7.21 0.64
C SER A 123 -6.75 6.29 1.69
N LEU A 124 -6.74 5.00 1.41
CA LEU A 124 -6.02 3.98 2.16
C LEU A 124 -4.62 3.80 1.57
N ASN A 125 -3.62 3.69 2.44
CA ASN A 125 -2.24 3.37 2.07
C ASN A 125 -1.77 2.13 2.83
N LEU A 126 -0.89 1.34 2.19
CA LEU A 126 -0.23 0.19 2.82
C LEU A 126 1.14 0.61 3.34
N HIS A 127 1.44 0.22 4.58
CA HIS A 127 2.76 0.45 5.19
C HIS A 127 3.26 -0.83 5.86
N PRO A 128 4.53 -1.24 5.66
CA PRO A 128 5.05 -2.54 6.12
C PRO A 128 5.49 -2.51 7.60
N ALA A 129 4.59 -2.14 8.50
CA ALA A 129 4.82 -2.12 9.95
C ALA A 129 3.56 -2.56 10.69
N THR A 130 3.67 -2.87 11.99
CA THR A 130 2.55 -2.98 12.92
C THR A 130 2.01 -1.57 13.27
N PRO A 131 0.79 -1.42 13.84
CA PRO A 131 0.22 -0.11 14.17
C PRO A 131 1.13 0.83 14.96
N ASP A 132 1.92 0.30 15.89
CA ASP A 132 2.88 1.05 16.71
C ASP A 132 4.33 0.86 16.23
N GLY A 133 4.51 0.36 15.02
CA GLY A 133 5.81 0.02 14.46
C GLY A 133 6.56 1.20 13.85
N PRO A 134 7.74 0.96 13.29
CA PRO A 134 8.58 1.98 12.69
C PRO A 134 7.91 2.67 11.50
N ILE A 135 8.29 3.93 11.25
CA ILE A 135 7.82 4.78 10.16
C ILE A 135 8.94 4.96 9.15
N GLY A 136 8.59 5.11 7.87
CA GLY A 136 9.55 5.38 6.81
C GLY A 136 9.51 4.37 5.67
N THR A 137 10.56 4.29 4.88
CA THR A 137 10.63 3.32 3.78
C THR A 137 10.67 1.88 4.34
N TRP A 138 10.25 0.90 3.54
CA TRP A 138 10.26 -0.51 3.96
C TRP A 138 11.68 -0.98 4.40
N GLN A 139 12.72 -0.41 3.78
CA GLN A 139 14.11 -0.69 4.18
C GLN A 139 14.40 -0.18 5.59
N GLN A 140 14.02 1.07 5.87
CA GLN A 140 14.21 1.69 7.19
C GLN A 140 13.46 0.91 8.26
N VAL A 141 12.20 0.57 7.99
CA VAL A 141 11.37 -0.23 8.90
C VAL A 141 12.04 -1.56 9.23
N ILE A 142 12.44 -2.35 8.23
CA ILE A 142 13.01 -3.67 8.49
C ILE A 142 14.38 -3.57 9.17
N TRP A 143 15.21 -2.59 8.81
CA TRP A 143 16.47 -2.37 9.51
C TRP A 143 16.26 -2.03 10.98
N GLU A 144 15.27 -1.20 11.29
CA GLU A 144 14.93 -0.87 12.68
C GLU A 144 14.42 -2.09 13.45
N LEU A 145 13.60 -2.95 12.83
CA LEU A 145 13.20 -4.23 13.42
C LEU A 145 14.39 -5.13 13.73
N ILE A 146 15.38 -5.21 12.82
CA ILE A 146 16.60 -6.02 13.02
C ILE A 146 17.45 -5.42 14.15
N GLU A 147 17.63 -4.12 14.17
CA GLU A 147 18.41 -3.40 15.19
C GLU A 147 17.82 -3.58 16.59
N ASN A 148 16.50 -3.45 16.71
CA ASN A 148 15.77 -3.61 17.97
C ASN A 148 15.48 -5.07 18.31
N ARG A 149 15.89 -6.04 17.49
CA ARG A 149 15.58 -7.47 17.66
C ARG A 149 14.11 -7.70 17.92
N ALA A 150 13.26 -7.06 17.13
CA ALA A 150 11.82 -7.15 17.27
C ALA A 150 11.35 -8.61 17.17
N SER A 151 10.29 -8.94 17.91
CA SER A 151 9.69 -10.28 17.89
C SER A 151 8.77 -10.53 16.71
N GLU A 152 8.21 -9.45 16.14
CA GLU A 152 7.26 -9.52 15.04
C GLU A 152 7.47 -8.38 14.04
N SER A 153 6.92 -8.56 12.86
CA SER A 153 6.72 -7.56 11.83
C SER A 153 5.26 -7.55 11.42
N GLY A 154 4.87 -6.66 10.51
CA GLY A 154 3.48 -6.59 10.05
C GLY A 154 3.31 -5.70 8.83
N THR A 155 2.05 -5.55 8.46
CA THR A 155 1.60 -4.57 7.47
C THR A 155 0.33 -3.92 7.99
N ILE A 156 0.25 -2.59 7.93
CA ILE A 156 -0.96 -1.84 8.23
C ILE A 156 -1.57 -1.27 6.96
N ILE A 157 -2.88 -1.07 7.01
CA ILE A 157 -3.61 -0.20 6.11
C ILE A 157 -4.13 0.98 6.95
N HIS A 158 -3.77 2.18 6.55
CA HIS A 158 -4.09 3.42 7.26
C HIS A 158 -4.63 4.48 6.30
N ILE A 159 -5.29 5.49 6.83
CA ILE A 159 -5.72 6.65 6.04
C ILE A 159 -4.48 7.45 5.64
N ALA A 160 -4.32 7.72 4.35
CA ALA A 160 -3.25 8.59 3.87
C ALA A 160 -3.51 10.05 4.28
N THR A 161 -2.48 10.69 4.80
CA THR A 161 -2.47 12.10 5.19
C THR A 161 -1.29 12.82 4.53
N GLU A 162 -1.18 14.13 4.73
CA GLU A 162 0.00 14.91 4.34
C GLU A 162 1.26 14.49 5.10
N ASP A 163 1.09 13.92 6.29
CA ASP A 163 2.17 13.34 7.09
C ASP A 163 2.36 11.87 6.72
N LEU A 164 3.53 11.55 6.19
CA LEU A 164 3.86 10.22 5.70
C LEU A 164 3.67 9.15 6.80
N ASP A 165 2.87 8.12 6.49
CA ASP A 165 2.62 6.94 7.30
C ASP A 165 2.12 7.22 8.75
N ARG A 166 1.51 8.39 8.99
CA ARG A 166 1.00 8.82 10.31
C ARG A 166 -0.53 8.89 10.41
N GLY A 167 -1.24 8.51 9.38
CA GLY A 167 -2.69 8.53 9.41
C GLY A 167 -3.30 7.43 10.27
N PRO A 168 -4.57 7.58 10.69
CA PRO A 168 -5.26 6.58 11.50
C PRO A 168 -5.26 5.20 10.85
N PRO A 169 -4.81 4.13 11.54
CA PRO A 169 -4.83 2.78 11.00
C PRO A 169 -6.24 2.22 10.98
N ALA A 170 -6.60 1.52 9.88
CA ALA A 170 -7.89 0.85 9.70
C ALA A 170 -7.80 -0.65 10.02
N SER A 171 -6.76 -1.28 9.55
CA SER A 171 -6.54 -2.72 9.72
C SER A 171 -5.06 -3.06 9.69
N TYR A 172 -4.73 -4.25 10.16
CA TYR A 172 -3.36 -4.75 10.12
C TYR A 172 -3.30 -6.27 10.14
N VAL A 173 -2.13 -6.76 9.76
CA VAL A 173 -1.66 -8.12 10.01
C VAL A 173 -0.30 -8.05 10.68
N SER A 174 -0.05 -8.93 11.65
CA SER A 174 1.27 -9.14 12.23
C SER A 174 1.71 -10.59 12.11
N PHE A 175 3.00 -10.82 12.09
CA PHE A 175 3.58 -12.16 12.02
C PHE A 175 4.91 -12.21 12.75
N PRO A 176 5.24 -13.36 13.41
CA PRO A 176 6.51 -13.51 14.09
C PRO A 176 7.67 -13.52 13.10
N ILE A 177 8.78 -12.87 13.48
CA ILE A 177 10.04 -12.88 12.73
C ILE A 177 11.15 -13.66 13.46
N HIS A 178 10.73 -14.63 14.29
CA HIS A 178 11.53 -15.64 14.97
C HIS A 178 10.89 -17.01 14.77
N GLY A 179 11.61 -18.07 15.08
CA GLY A 179 11.16 -19.44 14.91
C GLY A 179 11.56 -20.03 13.55
N GLN A 180 10.82 -21.05 13.12
CA GLN A 180 11.14 -21.79 11.90
C GLN A 180 11.31 -20.88 10.69
N GLY A 181 12.45 -21.00 10.01
CA GLY A 181 12.83 -20.16 8.86
C GLY A 181 13.59 -18.88 9.21
N PHE A 182 13.45 -18.35 10.42
CA PHE A 182 14.12 -17.14 10.86
C PHE A 182 15.35 -17.39 11.75
N ASP A 183 15.37 -18.45 12.56
CA ASP A 183 16.38 -18.63 13.61
C ASP A 183 17.80 -18.68 13.08
N ASP A 184 18.07 -19.37 11.97
CA ASP A 184 19.38 -19.40 11.32
C ASP A 184 19.78 -18.04 10.76
N LEU A 185 18.81 -17.28 10.25
CA LEU A 185 19.05 -15.93 9.73
C LEU A 185 19.37 -14.95 10.85
N TRP A 186 18.69 -15.05 12.00
CA TRP A 186 19.02 -14.29 13.19
C TRP A 186 20.39 -14.68 13.78
N ALA A 187 20.72 -15.96 13.81
CA ALA A 187 22.02 -16.44 14.25
C ALA A 187 23.15 -15.89 13.38
N ALA A 188 22.91 -15.77 12.06
CA ALA A 188 23.88 -15.22 11.12
C ALA A 188 24.21 -13.74 11.35
N VAL A 189 23.34 -12.95 11.96
CA VAL A 189 23.55 -11.53 12.29
C VAL A 189 23.87 -11.28 13.77
N ALA A 190 23.77 -12.30 14.62
CA ALA A 190 23.97 -12.18 16.06
C ALA A 190 25.36 -11.63 16.40
N GLY A 191 25.41 -10.60 17.25
CA GLY A 191 26.66 -9.98 17.71
C GLY A 191 27.42 -9.17 16.66
N LYS A 192 26.85 -9.00 15.45
CA LYS A 192 27.44 -8.15 14.40
C LYS A 192 26.97 -6.71 14.56
N ASP A 193 27.85 -5.80 14.16
CA ASP A 193 27.55 -4.39 14.10
C ASP A 193 26.53 -4.09 12.96
N ILE A 194 25.47 -3.35 13.27
CA ILE A 194 24.38 -3.09 12.32
C ILE A 194 24.85 -2.22 11.15
N ASP A 195 25.68 -1.21 11.39
CA ASP A 195 26.16 -0.34 10.33
C ASP A 195 27.12 -1.09 9.39
N ALA A 196 27.93 -1.97 9.93
CA ALA A 196 28.75 -2.87 9.10
C ALA A 196 27.89 -3.85 8.27
N LEU A 197 26.76 -4.34 8.80
CA LEU A 197 25.81 -5.16 8.03
C LEU A 197 25.15 -4.36 6.92
N LYS A 198 24.71 -3.12 7.20
CA LYS A 198 24.11 -2.21 6.22
C LYS A 198 25.10 -1.90 5.08
N GLU A 199 26.35 -1.57 5.42
CA GLU A 199 27.39 -1.27 4.44
C GLU A 199 27.73 -2.48 3.56
N LYS A 200 27.85 -3.65 4.17
CA LYS A 200 28.28 -4.88 3.47
C LYS A 200 27.18 -5.50 2.62
N HIS A 201 25.95 -5.53 3.11
CA HIS A 201 24.87 -6.31 2.52
C HIS A 201 23.73 -5.43 1.96
N GLY A 202 23.48 -4.25 2.54
CA GLY A 202 22.34 -3.41 2.16
C GLY A 202 21.04 -4.20 2.15
N GLU A 203 20.30 -4.09 1.06
CA GLU A 203 19.02 -4.80 0.88
C GLU A 203 19.19 -6.31 0.66
N GLU A 204 20.41 -6.79 0.32
CA GLU A 204 20.68 -8.19 0.05
C GLU A 204 20.91 -9.02 1.33
N LEU A 205 20.75 -8.45 2.52
CA LEU A 205 20.84 -9.21 3.77
C LEU A 205 19.74 -10.27 3.81
N PRO A 206 20.09 -11.58 3.94
CA PRO A 206 19.07 -12.65 3.89
C PRO A 206 17.94 -12.50 4.90
N LEU A 207 18.22 -12.05 6.14
CA LEU A 207 17.21 -11.79 7.15
C LEU A 207 16.25 -10.67 6.70
N LEU A 208 16.78 -9.57 6.17
CA LEU A 208 16.00 -8.45 5.66
C LEU A 208 15.09 -8.89 4.51
N GLN A 209 15.64 -9.64 3.56
CA GLN A 209 14.90 -10.18 2.42
C GLN A 209 13.77 -11.13 2.86
N TYR A 210 14.04 -11.97 3.87
CA TYR A 210 13.03 -12.92 4.34
C TYR A 210 11.88 -12.21 5.07
N ILE A 211 12.18 -11.24 5.94
CA ILE A 211 11.15 -10.39 6.58
C ILE A 211 10.32 -9.67 5.51
N ARG A 212 10.98 -9.10 4.49
CA ARG A 212 10.31 -8.42 3.38
C ARG A 212 9.39 -9.36 2.60
N ALA A 213 9.86 -10.56 2.28
CA ALA A 213 9.08 -11.55 1.55
C ALA A 213 7.81 -11.98 2.31
N GLU A 214 7.93 -12.21 3.61
CA GLU A 214 6.80 -12.56 4.47
C GLU A 214 5.77 -11.41 4.61
N GLY A 215 6.24 -10.16 4.65
CA GLY A 215 5.37 -8.99 4.59
C GLY A 215 4.62 -8.90 3.25
N LEU A 216 5.34 -9.01 2.13
CA LEU A 216 4.77 -8.95 0.78
C LEU A 216 3.71 -10.03 0.51
N ARG A 217 3.88 -11.24 1.07
CA ARG A 217 2.86 -12.30 0.97
C ARG A 217 1.53 -11.85 1.54
N ARG A 218 1.55 -11.04 2.62
CA ARG A 218 0.38 -10.62 3.38
C ARG A 218 -0.25 -9.33 2.87
N GLU A 219 0.46 -8.52 2.10
CA GLU A 219 -0.04 -7.23 1.59
C GLU A 219 -1.32 -7.38 0.74
N ARG A 220 -1.34 -8.35 -0.20
CA ARG A 220 -2.48 -8.55 -1.10
C ARG A 220 -3.73 -9.08 -0.38
N PRO A 221 -3.64 -10.16 0.42
CA PRO A 221 -4.77 -10.62 1.22
C PRO A 221 -5.26 -9.54 2.19
N LEU A 222 -4.34 -8.84 2.87
CA LEU A 222 -4.73 -7.77 3.80
C LEU A 222 -5.52 -6.67 3.10
N LEU A 223 -5.08 -6.21 1.93
CA LEU A 223 -5.82 -5.19 1.17
C LEU A 223 -7.23 -5.68 0.82
N LEU A 224 -7.34 -6.90 0.28
CA LEU A 224 -8.64 -7.46 -0.10
C LEU A 224 -9.57 -7.60 1.11
N GLU A 225 -9.10 -8.17 2.22
CA GLU A 225 -9.91 -8.35 3.43
C GLU A 225 -10.29 -6.99 4.05
N THR A 226 -9.39 -6.01 4.03
CA THR A 226 -9.73 -4.64 4.46
C THR A 226 -10.85 -4.03 3.62
N LEU A 227 -10.78 -4.15 2.28
CA LEU A 227 -11.83 -3.64 1.41
C LEU A 227 -13.17 -4.36 1.63
N LYS A 228 -13.17 -5.67 1.94
CA LYS A 228 -14.38 -6.39 2.35
C LYS A 228 -14.98 -5.85 3.65
N VAL A 229 -14.14 -5.46 4.62
CA VAL A 229 -14.60 -4.84 5.86
C VAL A 229 -15.29 -3.50 5.58
N PHE A 230 -14.72 -2.65 4.70
CA PHE A 230 -15.35 -1.40 4.28
C PHE A 230 -16.64 -1.65 3.45
N ALA A 231 -16.60 -2.56 2.48
CA ALA A 231 -17.76 -2.88 1.64
C ALA A 231 -18.94 -3.44 2.44
N SER A 232 -18.69 -4.14 3.55
CA SER A 232 -19.72 -4.64 4.46
C SER A 232 -20.28 -3.59 5.43
N GLY A 233 -19.70 -2.38 5.48
CA GLY A 233 -20.07 -1.33 6.41
C GLY A 233 -19.60 -1.56 7.86
N ARG A 234 -18.76 -2.56 8.13
CA ARG A 234 -18.16 -2.76 9.47
C ARG A 234 -17.21 -1.63 9.86
N LEU A 235 -16.54 -1.06 8.87
CA LEU A 235 -15.76 0.18 9.00
C LEU A 235 -16.24 1.19 7.97
N SER A 236 -16.16 2.45 8.35
CA SER A 236 -16.28 3.60 7.46
C SER A 236 -15.30 4.69 7.88
N ILE A 237 -15.26 5.78 7.11
CA ILE A 237 -14.42 6.92 7.45
C ILE A 237 -15.32 8.13 7.65
N ALA A 238 -15.25 8.71 8.85
CA ALA A 238 -15.95 9.94 9.22
C ALA A 238 -14.93 10.92 9.83
N ASP A 239 -14.96 12.17 9.40
CA ASP A 239 -14.04 13.21 9.88
C ASP A 239 -12.57 12.79 9.89
N ARG A 240 -12.16 12.03 8.86
CA ARG A 240 -10.80 11.47 8.68
C ARG A 240 -10.39 10.48 9.78
N LEU A 241 -11.33 9.93 10.50
CA LEU A 241 -11.14 8.84 11.45
C LEU A 241 -11.79 7.57 10.93
N VAL A 242 -11.18 6.43 11.27
CA VAL A 242 -11.82 5.14 11.05
C VAL A 242 -12.85 4.92 12.15
N VAL A 243 -14.09 4.67 11.74
CA VAL A 243 -15.21 4.46 12.66
C VAL A 243 -15.88 3.11 12.37
N ASP A 244 -16.48 2.54 13.41
CA ASP A 244 -17.28 1.31 13.30
C ASP A 244 -18.67 1.57 12.70
N SER A 245 -19.52 0.53 12.67
CA SER A 245 -20.89 0.60 12.16
C SER A 245 -21.81 1.59 12.93
N ASP A 246 -21.45 1.92 14.16
CA ASP A 246 -22.20 2.85 15.01
C ASP A 246 -21.66 4.30 14.88
N GLY A 247 -20.64 4.51 14.05
CA GLY A 247 -19.98 5.81 13.85
C GLY A 247 -19.01 6.18 14.96
N THR A 248 -18.60 5.21 15.79
CA THR A 248 -17.64 5.44 16.89
C THR A 248 -16.20 5.21 16.39
N PRO A 249 -15.25 6.13 16.68
CA PRO A 249 -13.84 5.91 16.38
C PRO A 249 -13.35 4.59 17.00
N THR A 250 -12.68 3.77 16.19
CA THR A 250 -12.29 2.42 16.60
C THR A 250 -10.78 2.19 16.42
N SER A 251 -10.26 1.22 17.19
CA SER A 251 -8.91 0.71 16.98
C SER A 251 -8.85 -0.08 15.67
N PRO A 252 -7.65 -0.21 15.04
CA PRO A 252 -7.50 -0.98 13.82
C PRO A 252 -7.89 -2.44 14.01
N ILE A 253 -8.55 -3.03 13.00
CA ILE A 253 -8.94 -4.45 13.05
C ILE A 253 -7.74 -5.32 12.72
N CYS A 254 -7.46 -6.29 13.58
CA CYS A 254 -6.51 -7.37 13.28
C CYS A 254 -7.16 -8.37 12.32
N LEU A 255 -6.55 -8.60 11.16
CA LEU A 255 -7.03 -9.50 10.11
C LEU A 255 -6.12 -10.73 9.92
N ASN A 256 -5.39 -11.14 10.97
CA ASN A 256 -4.47 -12.28 10.90
C ASN A 256 -5.17 -13.54 10.41
N ASP A 257 -6.33 -13.88 11.00
CA ASP A 257 -7.04 -15.13 10.69
C ASP A 257 -7.55 -15.15 9.24
N GLU A 258 -8.05 -14.02 8.74
CA GLU A 258 -8.53 -13.87 7.36
C GLU A 258 -7.37 -14.00 6.36
N VAL A 259 -6.28 -13.29 6.63
CA VAL A 259 -5.08 -13.27 5.78
C VAL A 259 -4.43 -14.65 5.73
N GLU A 260 -4.20 -15.30 6.86
CA GLU A 260 -3.57 -16.63 6.91
C GLU A 260 -4.45 -17.69 6.27
N ARG A 261 -5.78 -17.59 6.40
CA ARG A 261 -6.74 -18.47 5.70
C ARG A 261 -6.62 -18.33 4.19
N THR A 262 -6.55 -17.10 3.69
CA THR A 262 -6.38 -16.83 2.25
C THR A 262 -5.04 -17.38 1.75
N LEU A 263 -3.96 -17.23 2.51
CA LEU A 263 -2.65 -17.78 2.16
C LEU A 263 -2.63 -19.30 2.14
N ALA A 264 -3.29 -19.96 3.09
CA ALA A 264 -3.40 -21.40 3.13
C ALA A 264 -4.16 -21.98 1.94
N GLN A 265 -5.23 -21.31 1.49
CA GLN A 265 -6.00 -21.70 0.30
C GLN A 265 -5.17 -21.57 -0.99
N ALA A 266 -4.38 -20.51 -1.12
CA ALA A 266 -3.50 -20.30 -2.27
C ALA A 266 -2.35 -21.33 -2.34
N GLY A 267 -1.80 -21.74 -1.20
CA GLY A 267 -0.71 -22.72 -1.13
C GLY A 267 -1.16 -24.19 -1.30
N GLY A 268 -2.46 -24.47 -1.26
CA GLY A 268 -3.00 -25.83 -1.46
C GLY A 268 -3.43 -26.16 -2.90
N SER A 269 -3.15 -25.25 -3.84
CA SER A 269 -3.55 -25.37 -5.26
C SER A 269 -2.40 -25.74 -6.20
N ASP A 270 -1.22 -26.10 -5.66
CA ASP A 270 -0.04 -26.54 -6.43
C ASP A 270 0.07 -28.09 -6.47
#